data_82f635a0586f095bc2c44cdc1e17d4eb
#
_entry.id   82f635a0586f095bc2c44cdc1e17d4eb
#
_cell.length_a   1.000
_cell.length_b   1.000
_cell.length_c   1.000
_cell.angle_alpha   90.00
_cell.angle_beta   90.00
_cell.angle_gamma   90.00
#
_symmetry.space_group_name_H-M   'P 1'
#
loop_
_entity.id
_entity.type
_entity.pdbx_description
1 polymer ?
#
loop_
_entity_poly.entity_id
_entity_poly.type
_entity_poly.pdbx_seq_one_letter_code
_entity_poly.pdbx_strand_id
1 'polypeptide(L)'
;PDNMFASGSQLPQAYQNAIKAMAKKDVRYKDDNPRMQGVRLLSTTNPEDVDSWSVIANQETFDNLPACWIRDSINGGGLWDLVPFNGSLYVSMVTGKTDAITGVNHKQGFAVYRGDPKADGTWNWTPIIGNTSKGAKYEFGLGKKESCAGNLFAYGDHLYIGGYNDPMLDLAEIGNAGDFQSLYEDLKNPACLNRMDKNENIELINDDG
;
A
#
# COMPACT_ATOMS: atom_id res chain seq x y z
N PRO A 1 19.07 -0.36 -19.15
CA PRO A 1 18.24 -0.81 -18.02
C PRO A 1 18.18 0.24 -16.90
N ASP A 2 19.13 1.18 -16.86
CA ASP A 2 19.31 2.11 -15.74
C ASP A 2 18.23 3.21 -15.61
N ASN A 3 17.30 3.28 -16.53
CA ASN A 3 16.29 4.33 -16.58
C ASN A 3 14.88 3.88 -16.19
N MET A 4 14.70 2.65 -15.72
CA MET A 4 13.37 2.13 -15.36
C MET A 4 12.77 2.83 -14.12
N PHE A 5 13.61 3.50 -13.34
CA PHE A 5 13.23 4.28 -12.16
C PHE A 5 13.57 5.77 -12.26
N ALA A 6 13.78 6.26 -13.48
CA ALA A 6 13.97 7.69 -13.68
C ALA A 6 12.81 8.47 -13.09
N SER A 7 13.10 9.50 -12.31
CA SER A 7 12.07 10.39 -11.78
C SER A 7 11.23 10.98 -12.92
N GLY A 8 9.95 11.28 -12.68
CA GLY A 8 9.09 11.84 -13.72
C GLY A 8 9.68 13.08 -14.40
N SER A 9 10.56 13.82 -13.70
CA SER A 9 11.32 14.96 -14.25
C SER A 9 12.43 14.55 -15.23
N GLN A 10 12.84 13.28 -15.24
CA GLN A 10 13.86 12.73 -16.16
C GLN A 10 13.25 12.06 -17.39
N LEU A 11 11.93 11.92 -17.45
CA LEU A 11 11.24 11.44 -18.66
C LEU A 11 11.40 12.45 -19.80
N PRO A 12 11.57 11.99 -21.04
CA PRO A 12 11.56 12.89 -22.19
C PRO A 12 10.32 13.78 -22.21
N GLN A 13 10.49 15.03 -22.63
CA GLN A 13 9.40 16.03 -22.60
C GLN A 13 8.13 15.56 -23.32
N ALA A 14 8.28 14.76 -24.39
CA ALA A 14 7.15 14.19 -25.12
C ALA A 14 6.28 13.30 -24.22
N TYR A 15 6.91 12.46 -23.38
CA TYR A 15 6.20 11.61 -22.42
C TYR A 15 5.52 12.42 -21.32
N GLN A 16 6.21 13.44 -20.79
CA GLN A 16 5.60 14.33 -19.80
C GLN A 16 4.37 15.03 -20.36
N ASN A 17 4.43 15.49 -21.59
CA ASN A 17 3.31 16.13 -22.27
C ASN A 17 2.15 15.15 -22.54
N ALA A 18 2.47 13.91 -22.93
CA ALA A 18 1.45 12.87 -23.12
C ALA A 18 0.73 12.54 -21.81
N ILE A 19 1.46 12.37 -20.72
CA ILE A 19 0.89 12.13 -19.39
C ILE A 19 -0.01 13.29 -18.96
N LYS A 20 0.45 14.54 -19.14
CA LYS A 20 -0.36 15.73 -18.83
C LYS A 20 -1.62 15.83 -19.67
N ALA A 21 -1.55 15.46 -20.96
CA ALA A 21 -2.69 15.45 -21.85
C ALA A 21 -3.73 14.38 -21.45
N MET A 22 -3.26 13.21 -21.03
CA MET A 22 -4.11 12.15 -20.46
C MET A 22 -4.77 12.60 -19.16
N ALA A 23 -3.99 13.19 -18.24
CA ALA A 23 -4.48 13.68 -16.95
C ALA A 23 -5.63 14.71 -17.08
N LYS A 24 -5.63 15.51 -18.15
CA LYS A 24 -6.70 16.49 -18.41
C LYS A 24 -8.01 15.89 -18.91
N LYS A 25 -7.94 14.73 -19.54
CA LYS A 25 -9.10 14.07 -20.14
C LYS A 25 -9.70 12.98 -19.28
N ASP A 26 -8.93 12.41 -18.40
CA ASP A 26 -9.28 11.21 -17.66
C ASP A 26 -9.37 11.52 -16.17
N VAL A 27 -10.53 11.27 -15.56
CA VAL A 27 -10.78 11.45 -14.13
C VAL A 27 -9.77 10.71 -13.24
N ARG A 28 -9.16 9.65 -13.74
CA ARG A 28 -8.10 8.90 -13.03
C ARG A 28 -6.83 9.71 -12.82
N TYR A 29 -6.65 10.80 -13.57
CA TYR A 29 -5.46 11.66 -13.55
C TYR A 29 -5.86 13.13 -13.39
N LYS A 30 -6.63 13.46 -12.36
CA LYS A 30 -7.15 14.83 -12.18
C LYS A 30 -6.10 15.89 -11.88
N ASP A 31 -4.95 15.50 -11.31
CA ASP A 31 -3.90 16.43 -10.92
C ASP A 31 -2.87 16.62 -12.03
N ASP A 32 -2.31 17.82 -12.12
CA ASP A 32 -1.32 18.17 -13.14
C ASP A 32 0.01 17.39 -13.00
N ASN A 33 0.31 16.88 -11.80
CA ASN A 33 1.51 16.10 -11.54
C ASN A 33 1.15 14.66 -11.12
N PRO A 34 1.19 13.68 -12.04
CA PRO A 34 0.88 12.29 -11.72
C PRO A 34 1.71 11.69 -10.58
N ARG A 35 2.94 12.18 -10.38
CA ARG A 35 3.82 11.73 -9.28
C ARG A 35 3.33 12.14 -7.90
N MET A 36 2.54 13.22 -7.81
CA MET A 36 2.02 13.75 -6.56
C MET A 36 0.62 13.23 -6.23
N GLN A 37 0.07 12.37 -7.08
CA GLN A 37 -1.30 11.89 -6.91
C GLN A 37 -1.48 10.91 -5.76
N GLY A 38 -0.41 10.25 -5.35
CA GLY A 38 -0.51 9.21 -4.32
C GLY A 38 -1.38 8.02 -4.75
N VAL A 39 -1.79 7.22 -3.80
CA VAL A 39 -2.66 6.06 -4.01
C VAL A 39 -4.07 6.52 -4.36
N ARG A 40 -4.67 5.87 -5.36
CA ARG A 40 -6.09 6.00 -5.69
C ARG A 40 -6.69 4.65 -5.98
N LEU A 41 -7.86 4.41 -5.43
CA LEU A 41 -8.71 3.29 -5.77
C LEU A 41 -9.90 3.81 -6.55
N LEU A 42 -10.12 3.22 -7.70
CA LEU A 42 -11.14 3.64 -8.66
C LEU A 42 -12.18 2.54 -8.83
N SER A 43 -13.41 2.94 -9.06
CA SER A 43 -14.52 2.03 -9.35
C SER A 43 -15.27 2.51 -10.58
N THR A 44 -15.76 1.56 -11.37
CA THR A 44 -16.66 1.80 -12.49
C THR A 44 -17.58 0.60 -12.71
N THR A 45 -18.74 0.83 -13.27
CA THR A 45 -19.65 -0.21 -13.80
C THR A 45 -19.50 -0.39 -15.31
N ASN A 46 -18.78 0.52 -15.99
CA ASN A 46 -18.50 0.48 -17.42
C ASN A 46 -17.03 0.84 -17.68
N PRO A 47 -16.11 -0.15 -17.69
CA PRO A 47 -14.67 0.12 -17.81
C PRO A 47 -14.24 0.75 -19.13
N GLU A 48 -15.05 0.64 -20.17
CA GLU A 48 -14.76 1.23 -21.49
C GLU A 48 -15.07 2.73 -21.55
N ASP A 49 -15.92 3.22 -20.66
CA ASP A 49 -16.29 4.62 -20.55
C ASP A 49 -15.40 5.31 -19.51
N VAL A 50 -14.49 6.16 -19.98
CA VAL A 50 -13.53 6.89 -19.13
C VAL A 50 -14.23 7.84 -18.14
N ASP A 51 -15.41 8.32 -18.48
CA ASP A 51 -16.16 9.25 -17.66
C ASP A 51 -16.96 8.53 -16.54
N SER A 52 -17.08 7.20 -16.63
CA SER A 52 -17.78 6.39 -15.63
C SER A 52 -16.95 6.07 -14.39
N TRP A 53 -15.64 6.32 -14.42
CA TRP A 53 -14.75 6.03 -13.31
C TRP A 53 -14.88 7.05 -12.18
N SER A 54 -15.00 6.56 -10.96
CA SER A 54 -15.03 7.38 -9.75
C SER A 54 -13.95 6.97 -8.77
N VAL A 55 -13.39 7.95 -8.05
CA VAL A 55 -12.44 7.71 -6.98
C VAL A 55 -13.22 7.31 -5.73
N ILE A 56 -13.00 6.09 -5.24
CA ILE A 56 -13.65 5.57 -4.03
C ILE A 56 -12.74 5.62 -2.80
N ALA A 57 -11.43 5.74 -3.00
CA ALA A 57 -10.45 6.01 -1.96
C ALA A 57 -9.22 6.68 -2.56
N ASN A 58 -8.52 7.44 -1.74
CA ASN A 58 -7.29 8.15 -2.12
C ASN A 58 -6.26 8.07 -0.99
N GLN A 59 -5.15 8.76 -1.15
CA GLN A 59 -4.07 8.83 -0.17
C GLN A 59 -4.54 9.27 1.22
N GLU A 60 -5.41 10.27 1.29
CA GLU A 60 -5.96 10.79 2.54
C GLU A 60 -6.84 9.75 3.24
N THR A 61 -7.62 8.98 2.48
CA THR A 61 -8.41 7.84 2.98
C THR A 61 -7.53 6.83 3.72
N PHE A 62 -6.30 6.63 3.25
CA PHE A 62 -5.33 5.70 3.81
C PHE A 62 -4.29 6.41 4.71
N ASP A 63 -4.71 7.44 5.47
CA ASP A 63 -3.92 8.13 6.49
C ASP A 63 -2.64 8.81 5.98
N ASN A 64 -2.53 9.08 4.69
CA ASN A 64 -1.33 9.64 4.06
C ASN A 64 -0.05 8.82 4.33
N LEU A 65 -0.18 7.50 4.40
CA LEU A 65 0.94 6.62 4.70
C LEU A 65 2.01 6.70 3.61
N PRO A 66 3.27 7.00 3.95
CA PRO A 66 4.36 6.97 2.99
C PRO A 66 4.70 5.52 2.59
N ALA A 67 5.20 5.33 1.38
CA ALA A 67 5.76 4.05 0.96
C ALA A 67 7.21 3.91 1.44
N CYS A 68 7.59 2.71 1.86
CA CYS A 68 8.90 2.47 2.46
C CYS A 68 10.08 2.58 1.47
N TRP A 69 9.86 2.46 0.17
CA TRP A 69 10.93 2.50 -0.85
C TRP A 69 11.02 3.79 -1.67
N ILE A 70 10.11 4.74 -1.47
CA ILE A 70 10.11 5.97 -2.24
C ILE A 70 10.80 7.07 -1.43
N ARG A 71 12.03 7.40 -1.82
CA ARG A 71 12.83 8.46 -1.17
C ARG A 71 12.33 9.87 -1.44
N ASP A 72 11.59 10.09 -2.52
CA ASP A 72 11.25 11.41 -3.01
C ASP A 72 9.91 11.92 -2.48
N SER A 73 9.62 11.80 -1.22
CA SER A 73 8.44 12.43 -0.55
C SER A 73 7.13 12.37 -1.35
N ILE A 74 6.99 11.41 -2.23
CA ILE A 74 5.73 11.16 -2.88
C ILE A 74 4.83 10.53 -1.83
N ASN A 75 3.88 11.29 -1.38
CA ASN A 75 2.86 10.82 -0.48
C ASN A 75 2.17 9.62 -1.11
N GLY A 76 2.34 8.46 -0.54
CA GLY A 76 1.61 7.33 -1.01
C GLY A 76 2.23 6.01 -0.61
N GLY A 77 1.59 5.32 0.31
CA GLY A 77 1.73 3.88 0.41
C GLY A 77 1.44 3.25 -0.95
N GLY A 78 2.15 2.21 -1.34
CA GLY A 78 1.80 1.42 -2.51
C GLY A 78 0.57 0.57 -2.17
N LEU A 79 -0.48 0.68 -2.97
CA LEU A 79 -1.54 -0.31 -2.95
C LEU A 79 -0.96 -1.61 -3.47
N TRP A 80 -1.04 -2.67 -2.67
CA TRP A 80 -0.40 -3.94 -2.97
C TRP A 80 -1.39 -4.97 -3.52
N ASP A 81 -2.49 -5.17 -2.79
CA ASP A 81 -3.48 -6.18 -3.16
C ASP A 81 -4.89 -5.70 -2.79
N LEU A 82 -5.90 -6.23 -3.46
CA LEU A 82 -7.30 -5.95 -3.16
C LEU A 82 -8.17 -7.18 -3.40
N VAL A 83 -9.00 -7.51 -2.41
CA VAL A 83 -9.82 -8.74 -2.44
C VAL A 83 -11.20 -8.47 -1.85
N PRO A 84 -12.29 -8.83 -2.54
CA PRO A 84 -13.62 -8.84 -1.96
C PRO A 84 -13.75 -9.99 -0.94
N PHE A 85 -14.23 -9.69 0.25
CA PHE A 85 -14.49 -10.69 1.28
C PHE A 85 -15.67 -10.25 2.17
N ASN A 86 -16.58 -11.14 2.43
CA ASN A 86 -17.74 -10.95 3.32
C ASN A 86 -18.54 -9.65 3.06
N GLY A 87 -18.74 -9.30 1.77
CA GLY A 87 -19.50 -8.10 1.36
C GLY A 87 -18.72 -6.78 1.40
N SER A 88 -17.48 -6.80 1.80
CA SER A 88 -16.57 -5.65 1.85
C SER A 88 -15.39 -5.84 0.90
N LEU A 89 -14.68 -4.77 0.60
CA LEU A 89 -13.42 -4.78 -0.15
C LEU A 89 -12.26 -4.59 0.81
N TYR A 90 -11.37 -5.57 0.88
CA TYR A 90 -10.13 -5.46 1.65
C TYR A 90 -8.99 -5.04 0.75
N VAL A 91 -8.23 -4.07 1.21
CA VAL A 91 -7.12 -3.47 0.47
C VAL A 91 -5.88 -3.52 1.35
N SER A 92 -4.81 -4.13 0.87
CA SER A 92 -3.51 -4.07 1.53
C SER A 92 -2.61 -3.01 0.93
N MET A 93 -1.78 -2.43 1.77
CA MET A 93 -0.87 -1.36 1.40
C MET A 93 0.53 -1.64 1.92
N VAL A 94 1.51 -1.38 1.09
CA VAL A 94 2.89 -1.26 1.53
C VAL A 94 3.08 0.09 2.17
N THR A 95 3.61 0.11 3.39
CA THR A 95 3.78 1.36 4.13
C THR A 95 5.17 1.52 4.71
N GLY A 96 5.56 2.78 4.93
CA GLY A 96 6.77 3.18 5.62
C GLY A 96 6.50 4.17 6.73
N LYS A 97 7.51 4.43 7.53
CA LYS A 97 7.52 5.47 8.56
C LYS A 97 8.61 6.47 8.22
N THR A 98 8.25 7.73 8.10
CA THR A 98 9.23 8.80 7.87
C THR A 98 9.90 9.19 9.18
N ASP A 99 11.21 9.13 9.24
CA ASP A 99 11.99 9.69 10.33
C ASP A 99 11.89 11.22 10.32
N ALA A 100 11.50 11.80 11.44
CA ALA A 100 11.23 13.23 11.55
C ALA A 100 12.50 14.10 11.43
N ILE A 101 13.68 13.54 11.68
CA ILE A 101 14.95 14.27 11.67
C ILE A 101 15.63 14.15 10.30
N THR A 102 15.71 12.94 9.77
CA THR A 102 16.43 12.66 8.53
C THR A 102 15.57 12.72 7.28
N GLY A 103 14.24 12.66 7.42
CA GLY A 103 13.30 12.55 6.31
C GLY A 103 13.35 11.20 5.58
N VAL A 104 14.08 10.22 6.12
CA VAL A 104 14.22 8.88 5.53
C VAL A 104 13.00 8.04 5.87
N ASN A 105 12.50 7.30 4.89
CA ASN A 105 11.43 6.33 5.10
C ASN A 105 12.03 4.98 5.51
N HIS A 106 11.47 4.41 6.56
CA HIS A 106 11.82 3.10 7.10
C HIS A 106 10.64 2.14 6.97
N LYS A 107 10.90 0.85 7.05
CA LYS A 107 9.86 -0.17 7.12
C LYS A 107 8.98 0.03 8.36
N GLN A 108 7.69 -0.19 8.18
CA GLN A 108 6.70 -0.08 9.25
C GLN A 108 5.81 -1.32 9.36
N GLY A 109 5.81 -2.17 8.34
CA GLY A 109 4.86 -3.24 8.15
C GLY A 109 3.70 -2.82 7.24
N PHE A 110 2.98 -3.80 6.68
CA PHE A 110 1.84 -3.54 5.81
C PHE A 110 0.63 -3.02 6.60
N ALA A 111 -0.26 -2.33 5.89
CA ALA A 111 -1.58 -1.98 6.39
C ALA A 111 -2.67 -2.71 5.60
N VAL A 112 -3.83 -2.94 6.24
CA VAL A 112 -5.04 -3.46 5.59
C VAL A 112 -6.21 -2.59 5.99
N TYR A 113 -6.96 -2.12 4.99
CA TYR A 113 -8.19 -1.38 5.16
C TYR A 113 -9.38 -2.18 4.63
N ARG A 114 -10.52 -2.08 5.32
CA ARG A 114 -11.80 -2.56 4.84
C ARG A 114 -12.62 -1.42 4.30
N GLY A 115 -13.12 -1.56 3.08
CA GLY A 115 -14.08 -0.66 2.46
C GLY A 115 -15.45 -1.27 2.43
N ASP A 116 -16.42 -0.59 3.01
CA ASP A 116 -17.83 -0.98 3.03
C ASP A 116 -18.62 -0.08 2.07
N PRO A 117 -19.19 -0.62 0.98
CA PRO A 117 -19.99 0.18 0.05
C PRO A 117 -21.31 0.61 0.72
N LYS A 118 -21.73 1.87 0.49
CA LYS A 118 -22.99 2.40 0.96
C LYS A 118 -24.02 2.49 -0.17
N ALA A 119 -25.29 2.57 0.19
CA ALA A 119 -26.39 2.65 -0.77
C ALA A 119 -26.35 3.93 -1.65
N ASP A 120 -25.70 5.00 -1.19
CA ASP A 120 -25.51 6.25 -1.91
C ASP A 120 -24.30 6.23 -2.87
N GLY A 121 -23.61 5.10 -3.01
CA GLY A 121 -22.42 4.93 -3.84
C GLY A 121 -21.13 5.39 -3.18
N THR A 122 -21.18 5.95 -1.99
CA THR A 122 -19.97 6.26 -1.21
C THR A 122 -19.44 5.03 -0.48
N TRP A 123 -18.25 5.13 0.07
CA TRP A 123 -17.59 4.04 0.80
C TRP A 123 -17.21 4.49 2.20
N ASN A 124 -17.35 3.57 3.16
CA ASN A 124 -16.79 3.74 4.49
C ASN A 124 -15.53 2.93 4.63
N TRP A 125 -14.42 3.56 4.99
CA TRP A 125 -13.13 2.91 5.10
C TRP A 125 -12.70 2.78 6.56
N THR A 126 -12.31 1.57 6.96
CA THR A 126 -11.92 1.24 8.33
C THR A 126 -10.54 0.58 8.31
N PRO A 127 -9.55 1.09 9.05
CA PRO A 127 -8.27 0.42 9.20
C PRO A 127 -8.44 -0.85 10.06
N ILE A 128 -8.01 -1.99 9.55
CA ILE A 128 -8.00 -3.27 10.28
C ILE A 128 -6.61 -3.55 10.83
N ILE A 129 -5.59 -3.46 9.96
CA ILE A 129 -4.17 -3.55 10.31
C ILE A 129 -3.55 -2.21 9.99
N GLY A 130 -2.89 -1.58 10.96
CA GLY A 130 -2.34 -0.24 10.75
C GLY A 130 -2.04 0.50 12.04
N ASN A 131 -2.35 1.80 12.05
CA ASN A 131 -2.12 2.63 13.23
C ASN A 131 -3.21 2.42 14.28
N THR A 132 -2.89 1.72 15.37
CA THR A 132 -3.82 1.44 16.46
C THR A 132 -4.27 2.72 17.19
N SER A 133 -3.46 3.76 17.22
CA SER A 133 -3.85 5.06 17.79
C SER A 133 -4.88 5.81 16.94
N LYS A 134 -5.08 5.38 15.68
CA LYS A 134 -6.10 5.89 14.76
C LYS A 134 -7.25 4.91 14.54
N GLY A 135 -7.36 3.89 15.38
CA GLY A 135 -8.49 2.98 15.38
C GLY A 135 -8.29 1.66 14.65
N ALA A 136 -7.08 1.35 14.17
CA ALA A 136 -6.80 0.02 13.65
C ALA A 136 -6.90 -1.03 14.78
N LYS A 137 -7.49 -2.18 14.46
CA LYS A 137 -7.64 -3.28 15.41
C LYS A 137 -6.30 -3.96 15.70
N TYR A 138 -5.41 -4.02 14.71
CA TYR A 138 -4.10 -4.64 14.79
C TYR A 138 -3.01 -3.67 14.33
N GLU A 139 -1.81 -3.84 14.88
CA GLU A 139 -0.63 -3.07 14.51
C GLU A 139 -0.19 -3.35 13.07
N PHE A 140 0.56 -2.42 12.47
CA PHE A 140 1.18 -2.58 11.17
C PHE A 140 1.93 -3.91 11.07
N GLY A 141 1.79 -4.61 9.93
CA GLY A 141 2.45 -5.89 9.70
C GLY A 141 2.10 -6.98 10.73
N LEU A 142 1.01 -6.81 11.50
CA LEU A 142 0.65 -7.65 12.65
C LEU A 142 1.78 -7.71 13.71
N GLY A 143 2.44 -6.57 13.93
CA GLY A 143 3.56 -6.42 14.86
C GLY A 143 4.93 -6.74 14.26
N LYS A 144 5.00 -7.15 12.98
CA LYS A 144 6.25 -7.41 12.25
C LYS A 144 6.52 -6.27 11.27
N LYS A 145 7.45 -5.36 11.61
CA LYS A 145 7.80 -4.20 10.75
C LYS A 145 8.42 -4.63 9.41
N GLU A 146 9.07 -5.78 9.36
CA GLU A 146 9.72 -6.38 8.20
C GLU A 146 8.71 -6.87 7.16
N SER A 147 7.50 -7.18 7.59
CA SER A 147 6.40 -7.61 6.73
C SER A 147 5.83 -6.41 5.97
N CYS A 148 6.49 -6.03 4.88
CA CYS A 148 6.22 -4.78 4.19
C CYS A 148 5.02 -4.84 3.24
N ALA A 149 4.61 -6.02 2.79
CA ALA A 149 3.45 -6.22 1.93
C ALA A 149 2.56 -7.33 2.47
N GLY A 150 1.26 -7.10 2.47
CA GLY A 150 0.25 -8.10 2.85
C GLY A 150 -0.44 -8.65 1.61
N ASN A 151 -0.09 -9.85 1.19
CA ASN A 151 -0.84 -10.54 0.14
C ASN A 151 -2.19 -11.00 0.71
N LEU A 152 -3.27 -10.73 -0.01
CA LEU A 152 -4.62 -11.08 0.41
C LEU A 152 -5.19 -12.18 -0.46
N PHE A 153 -5.86 -13.15 0.16
CA PHE A 153 -6.55 -14.21 -0.55
C PHE A 153 -7.80 -14.67 0.21
N ALA A 154 -8.96 -14.55 -0.41
CA ALA A 154 -10.21 -15.01 0.17
C ALA A 154 -10.48 -16.47 -0.22
N TYR A 155 -10.70 -17.34 0.76
CA TYR A 155 -11.08 -18.71 0.54
C TYR A 155 -12.04 -19.20 1.63
N GLY A 156 -13.17 -19.74 1.21
CA GLY A 156 -14.23 -20.17 2.12
C GLY A 156 -14.72 -19.00 2.98
N ASP A 157 -14.71 -19.20 4.27
CA ASP A 157 -15.18 -18.22 5.27
C ASP A 157 -14.03 -17.37 5.86
N HIS A 158 -12.89 -17.34 5.20
CA HIS A 158 -11.70 -16.66 5.71
C HIS A 158 -10.99 -15.80 4.66
N LEU A 159 -10.37 -14.73 5.14
CA LEU A 159 -9.37 -13.95 4.42
C LEU A 159 -7.98 -14.35 4.91
N TYR A 160 -7.14 -14.85 4.02
CA TYR A 160 -5.74 -15.17 4.31
C TYR A 160 -4.88 -13.96 4.02
N ILE A 161 -3.92 -13.70 4.91
CA ILE A 161 -3.04 -12.54 4.87
C ILE A 161 -1.61 -13.05 4.97
N GLY A 162 -0.90 -13.05 3.84
CA GLY A 162 0.50 -13.47 3.75
C GLY A 162 1.42 -12.27 3.92
N GLY A 163 2.26 -12.28 4.94
CA GLY A 163 3.31 -11.27 5.08
C GLY A 163 4.43 -11.54 4.08
N TYR A 164 4.89 -10.48 3.41
CA TYR A 164 6.03 -10.53 2.50
C TYR A 164 7.15 -9.64 3.03
N ASN A 165 8.34 -10.23 3.20
CA ASN A 165 9.55 -9.48 3.51
C ASN A 165 10.37 -9.28 2.23
N ASP A 166 10.68 -8.03 1.88
CA ASP A 166 11.47 -7.71 0.70
C ASP A 166 12.92 -7.38 1.12
N PRO A 167 13.87 -8.30 0.92
CA PRO A 167 15.26 -8.08 1.28
C PRO A 167 15.93 -6.94 0.48
N MET A 168 15.37 -6.55 -0.66
CA MET A 168 15.89 -5.41 -1.42
C MET A 168 15.59 -4.08 -0.73
N LEU A 169 14.51 -4.01 0.05
CA LEU A 169 14.21 -2.85 0.88
C LEU A 169 15.21 -2.73 2.03
N ASP A 170 15.65 -3.85 2.58
CA ASP A 170 16.67 -3.90 3.62
C ASP A 170 18.02 -3.37 3.11
N LEU A 171 18.40 -3.75 1.89
CA LEU A 171 19.62 -3.21 1.25
C LEU A 171 19.56 -1.69 1.07
N ALA A 172 18.38 -1.13 0.80
CA ALA A 172 18.20 0.31 0.71
C ALA A 172 18.34 1.01 2.08
N GLU A 173 17.87 0.40 3.15
CA GLU A 173 18.04 0.88 4.52
C GLU A 173 19.50 0.78 4.96
N ILE A 174 20.18 -0.34 4.69
CA ILE A 174 21.59 -0.58 5.02
C ILE A 174 22.50 0.40 4.31
N GLY A 175 22.25 0.71 3.04
CA GLY A 175 23.03 1.72 2.29
C GLY A 175 23.04 3.09 2.97
N ASN A 176 22.10 3.37 3.88
CA ASN A 176 22.04 4.58 4.66
C ASN A 176 22.62 4.44 6.09
N ALA A 177 22.53 3.27 6.69
CA ALA A 177 22.88 3.03 8.09
C ALA A 177 24.16 2.18 8.30
N GLY A 178 24.62 1.46 7.28
CA GLY A 178 25.77 0.56 7.38
C GLY A 178 25.56 -0.65 8.31
N ASP A 179 24.32 -0.95 8.64
CA ASP A 179 23.96 -1.96 9.63
C ASP A 179 23.60 -3.30 8.95
N PHE A 180 24.65 -4.10 8.68
CA PHE A 180 24.50 -5.46 8.16
C PHE A 180 23.86 -6.43 9.17
N GLN A 181 23.91 -6.13 10.46
CA GLN A 181 23.29 -6.96 11.48
C GLN A 181 21.77 -6.92 11.37
N SER A 182 21.21 -5.75 11.11
CA SER A 182 19.75 -5.59 10.88
C SER A 182 19.29 -6.43 9.69
N LEU A 183 20.03 -6.39 8.55
CA LEU A 183 19.73 -7.23 7.39
C LEU A 183 19.74 -8.72 7.75
N TYR A 184 20.73 -9.16 8.51
CA TYR A 184 20.85 -10.56 8.88
C TYR A 184 19.69 -11.02 9.77
N GLU A 185 19.26 -10.19 10.69
CA GLU A 185 18.08 -10.49 11.52
C GLU A 185 16.78 -10.47 10.69
N ASP A 186 16.64 -9.56 9.75
CA ASP A 186 15.47 -9.49 8.86
C ASP A 186 15.39 -10.71 7.93
N LEU A 187 16.53 -11.21 7.44
CA LEU A 187 16.58 -12.44 6.61
C LEU A 187 16.18 -13.71 7.39
N LYS A 188 16.24 -13.67 8.71
CA LYS A 188 15.77 -14.77 9.57
C LYS A 188 14.26 -14.70 9.84
N ASN A 189 13.61 -13.59 9.52
CA ASN A 189 12.17 -13.45 9.72
C ASN A 189 11.44 -14.06 8.51
N PRO A 190 10.87 -15.25 8.65
CA PRO A 190 10.17 -15.89 7.55
C PRO A 190 8.88 -15.14 7.19
N ALA A 191 8.44 -15.32 5.97
CA ALA A 191 7.10 -14.93 5.58
C ALA A 191 6.09 -15.65 6.50
N CYS A 192 5.09 -14.92 6.97
CA CYS A 192 4.06 -15.48 7.82
C CYS A 192 2.73 -15.55 7.09
N LEU A 193 1.94 -16.58 7.39
CA LEU A 193 0.57 -16.72 6.91
C LEU A 193 -0.40 -16.60 8.08
N ASN A 194 -1.30 -15.66 7.97
CA ASN A 194 -2.37 -15.43 8.93
C ASN A 194 -3.73 -15.70 8.29
N ARG A 195 -4.72 -15.97 9.09
CA ARG A 195 -6.09 -16.15 8.69
C ARG A 195 -7.02 -15.24 9.51
N MET A 196 -7.91 -14.55 8.83
CA MET A 196 -8.91 -13.66 9.44
C MET A 196 -10.31 -14.24 9.19
N ASP A 197 -11.13 -14.32 10.24
CA ASP A 197 -12.52 -14.71 10.17
C ASP A 197 -13.44 -13.53 9.77
N LYS A 198 -14.75 -13.80 9.63
CA LYS A 198 -15.78 -12.79 9.32
C LYS A 198 -15.95 -11.72 10.40
N ASN A 199 -15.48 -11.97 11.61
CA ASN A 199 -15.50 -11.03 12.73
C ASN A 199 -14.17 -10.27 12.87
N GLU A 200 -13.29 -10.43 11.88
CA GLU A 200 -11.96 -9.82 11.86
C GLU A 200 -11.06 -10.28 13.01
N ASN A 201 -11.24 -11.50 13.49
CA ASN A 201 -10.25 -12.11 14.38
C ASN A 201 -9.17 -12.76 13.54
N ILE A 202 -7.92 -12.40 13.83
CA ILE A 202 -6.74 -12.87 13.10
C ILE A 202 -6.02 -13.91 13.95
N GLU A 203 -5.66 -15.02 13.33
CA GLU A 203 -4.81 -16.06 13.90
C GLU A 203 -3.63 -16.37 12.98
N LEU A 204 -2.50 -16.65 13.55
CA LEU A 204 -1.30 -17.08 12.84
C LEU A 204 -1.45 -18.56 12.47
N ILE A 205 -1.26 -18.87 11.18
CA ILE A 205 -1.34 -20.24 10.65
C ILE A 205 0.04 -20.85 10.54
N ASN A 206 0.99 -20.09 10.00
CA ASN A 206 2.36 -20.55 9.82
C ASN A 206 3.33 -19.37 9.95
N ASP A 207 4.41 -19.59 10.70
CA ASP A 207 5.50 -18.65 10.96
C ASP A 207 6.86 -19.21 10.45
N ASP A 208 6.87 -20.37 9.87
CA ASP A 208 8.10 -21.11 9.50
C ASP A 208 8.55 -20.86 8.05
N GLY A 209 7.94 -19.94 7.34
CA GLY A 209 8.35 -19.46 6.01
C GLY A 209 8.58 -20.51 4.94
#